data_6a813caba81981e4a27e51a707e13778
#
_entry.id   6a813caba81981e4a27e51a707e13778
#
_cell.length_a   1.000
_cell.length_b   1.000
_cell.length_c   1.000
_cell.angle_alpha   90.00
_cell.angle_beta   90.00
_cell.angle_gamma   90.00
#
_symmetry.space_group_name_H-M   'P 1'
#
loop_
_entity.id
_entity.type
_entity.pdbx_description
1 polymer ?
#
loop_
_entity_poly.entity_id
_entity_poly.type
_entity_poly.pdbx_seq_one_letter_code
_entity_poly.pdbx_strand_id
1 'polypeptide(L)'
;MATATPPAARASGPAQVRQTQVFIGGQWVPAKSGKTFQTSNPATEEPIADVAEGDAADVDAAVRAARAAFDSGPWPRMDARERGRLIHKLCDLIEAEIDELAALESLDNGKPFGDSRKIDIPLAVQCLRYYAGWADKIQGSTIPINGNYFCYTRREPVGVVGQVIPWNFPILMVAWKWGPALAAGCTIVMKPAEQ
;
A
#
# COMPACT_ATOMS: atom_id res chain seq x y z
N MET A 1 -29.10 -0.88 16.41
CA MET A 1 -27.73 -1.04 15.96
C MET A 1 -27.52 -2.51 15.61
N ALA A 2 -27.47 -2.86 14.34
CA ALA A 2 -27.26 -4.25 13.93
C ALA A 2 -25.76 -4.54 14.03
N THR A 3 -25.40 -5.48 14.90
CA THR A 3 -24.04 -6.03 15.00
C THR A 3 -23.80 -6.89 13.77
N ALA A 4 -22.95 -6.40 12.87
CA ALA A 4 -22.48 -7.21 11.73
C ALA A 4 -21.70 -8.41 12.28
N THR A 5 -22.19 -9.61 12.03
CA THR A 5 -21.48 -10.86 12.30
C THR A 5 -20.18 -10.85 11.49
N PRO A 6 -19.02 -11.10 12.11
CA PRO A 6 -17.78 -11.20 11.35
C PRO A 6 -17.89 -12.35 10.34
N PRO A 7 -17.34 -12.20 9.12
CA PRO A 7 -17.36 -13.27 8.14
C PRO A 7 -16.64 -14.50 8.69
N ALA A 8 -17.26 -15.67 8.51
CA ALA A 8 -16.68 -16.95 8.91
C ALA A 8 -15.29 -17.12 8.28
N ALA A 9 -14.30 -17.53 9.10
CA ALA A 9 -12.96 -17.84 8.65
C ALA A 9 -13.02 -18.82 7.45
N ARG A 10 -12.56 -18.40 6.28
CA ARG A 10 -12.44 -19.27 5.12
C ARG A 10 -11.36 -20.32 5.41
N ALA A 11 -11.68 -21.58 5.15
CA ALA A 11 -10.75 -22.69 5.28
C ALA A 11 -9.47 -22.39 4.46
N SER A 12 -8.31 -22.62 5.07
CA SER A 12 -7.00 -22.47 4.48
C SER A 12 -6.79 -23.49 3.35
N GLY A 13 -7.16 -23.09 2.13
CA GLY A 13 -6.68 -23.73 0.92
C GLY A 13 -5.24 -23.31 0.62
N PRO A 14 -4.55 -23.93 -0.35
CA PRO A 14 -3.24 -23.48 -0.80
C PRO A 14 -3.31 -22.01 -1.24
N ALA A 15 -2.22 -21.26 -1.00
CA ALA A 15 -2.12 -19.86 -1.37
C ALA A 15 -2.48 -19.67 -2.86
N GLN A 16 -3.39 -18.75 -3.16
CA GLN A 16 -3.88 -18.54 -4.51
C GLN A 16 -3.38 -17.21 -5.07
N VAL A 17 -2.57 -17.27 -6.13
CA VAL A 17 -2.16 -16.07 -6.87
C VAL A 17 -3.35 -15.58 -7.71
N ARG A 18 -3.89 -14.42 -7.37
CA ARG A 18 -5.08 -13.86 -8.04
C ARG A 18 -4.73 -12.84 -9.12
N GLN A 19 -3.59 -12.16 -8.97
CA GLN A 19 -3.18 -11.08 -9.87
C GLN A 19 -1.70 -11.19 -10.20
N THR A 20 -1.39 -11.09 -11.48
CA THR A 20 -0.02 -11.13 -12.01
C THR A 20 0.29 -9.94 -12.93
N GLN A 21 -0.65 -9.02 -13.06
CA GLN A 21 -0.55 -7.83 -13.91
C GLN A 21 -0.11 -6.61 -13.11
N VAL A 22 0.26 -5.51 -13.78
CA VAL A 22 0.52 -4.23 -13.15
C VAL A 22 -0.80 -3.50 -12.83
N PHE A 23 -0.86 -2.83 -11.69
CA PHE A 23 -2.04 -2.06 -11.26
C PHE A 23 -1.82 -0.58 -11.56
N ILE A 24 -2.52 -0.02 -12.53
CA ILE A 24 -2.39 1.38 -12.96
C ILE A 24 -3.78 2.02 -13.12
N GLY A 25 -3.98 3.16 -12.49
CA GLY A 25 -5.23 3.92 -12.62
C GLY A 25 -6.48 3.17 -12.17
N GLY A 26 -6.36 2.28 -11.17
CA GLY A 26 -7.47 1.48 -10.67
C GLY A 26 -7.76 0.22 -11.48
N GLN A 27 -6.90 -0.14 -12.45
CA GLN A 27 -7.07 -1.29 -13.34
C GLN A 27 -5.85 -2.21 -13.30
N TRP A 28 -6.10 -3.51 -13.37
CA TRP A 28 -5.07 -4.51 -13.65
C TRP A 28 -4.87 -4.60 -15.15
N VAL A 29 -3.65 -4.34 -15.61
CA VAL A 29 -3.30 -4.32 -17.04
C VAL A 29 -2.00 -5.08 -17.28
N PRO A 30 -1.80 -5.71 -18.44
CA PRO A 30 -0.50 -6.30 -18.79
C PRO A 30 0.56 -5.21 -18.91
N ALA A 31 1.83 -5.58 -18.74
CA ALA A 31 2.94 -4.69 -19.10
C ALA A 31 2.84 -4.29 -20.58
N LYS A 32 3.16 -3.03 -20.90
CA LYS A 32 3.08 -2.52 -22.30
C LYS A 32 3.97 -3.28 -23.27
N SER A 33 5.10 -3.79 -22.80
CA SER A 33 5.99 -4.66 -23.55
C SER A 33 5.43 -6.04 -23.82
N GLY A 34 4.40 -6.47 -23.07
CA GLY A 34 3.90 -7.84 -23.01
C GLY A 34 4.84 -8.82 -22.33
N LYS A 35 5.96 -8.37 -21.78
CA LYS A 35 6.93 -9.23 -21.10
C LYS A 35 6.43 -9.67 -19.74
N THR A 36 6.86 -10.86 -19.34
CA THR A 36 6.68 -11.42 -18.01
C THR A 36 8.01 -11.97 -17.49
N PHE A 37 8.11 -12.10 -16.19
CA PHE A 37 9.16 -12.87 -15.53
C PHE A 37 8.52 -13.86 -14.56
N GLN A 38 9.22 -14.95 -14.31
CA GLN A 38 8.74 -16.00 -13.42
C GLN A 38 9.18 -15.70 -11.99
N THR A 39 8.24 -15.75 -11.04
CA THR A 39 8.56 -15.81 -9.61
C THR A 39 8.53 -17.26 -9.15
N SER A 40 9.43 -17.61 -8.22
CA SER A 40 9.61 -18.98 -7.75
C SER A 40 9.52 -19.05 -6.24
N ASN A 41 9.00 -20.17 -5.74
CA ASN A 41 8.99 -20.49 -4.32
C ASN A 41 10.43 -20.74 -3.84
N PRO A 42 10.99 -19.94 -2.93
CA PRO A 42 12.37 -20.07 -2.51
C PRO A 42 12.65 -21.34 -1.69
N ALA A 43 11.61 -22.02 -1.20
CA ALA A 43 11.76 -23.28 -0.46
C ALA A 43 11.83 -24.52 -1.36
N THR A 44 11.17 -24.48 -2.53
CA THR A 44 11.08 -25.65 -3.44
C THR A 44 11.70 -25.39 -4.79
N GLU A 45 12.02 -24.13 -5.11
CA GLU A 45 12.48 -23.64 -6.43
C GLU A 45 11.43 -23.83 -7.55
N GLU A 46 10.21 -24.23 -7.20
CA GLU A 46 9.13 -24.39 -8.16
C GLU A 46 8.54 -23.05 -8.57
N PRO A 47 8.13 -22.91 -9.83
CA PRO A 47 7.44 -21.72 -10.31
C PRO A 47 6.14 -21.45 -9.56
N ILE A 48 5.93 -20.20 -9.15
CA ILE A 48 4.66 -19.73 -8.56
C ILE A 48 3.76 -19.16 -9.64
N ALA A 49 4.27 -18.22 -10.42
CA ALA A 49 3.51 -17.52 -11.47
C ALA A 49 4.43 -16.74 -12.43
N ASP A 50 3.92 -16.47 -13.62
CA ASP A 50 4.48 -15.47 -14.53
C ASP A 50 3.86 -14.10 -14.22
N VAL A 51 4.68 -13.15 -13.83
CA VAL A 51 4.27 -11.79 -13.41
C VAL A 51 4.66 -10.79 -14.48
N ALA A 52 3.83 -9.79 -14.72
CA ALA A 52 4.10 -8.74 -15.69
C ALA A 52 5.40 -7.97 -15.36
N GLU A 53 6.31 -7.90 -16.34
CA GLU A 53 7.56 -7.13 -16.26
C GLU A 53 7.31 -5.70 -16.72
N GLY A 54 6.98 -4.80 -15.77
CA GLY A 54 6.79 -3.39 -16.07
C GLY A 54 8.11 -2.70 -16.40
N ASP A 55 8.10 -1.89 -17.45
CA ASP A 55 9.24 -1.11 -17.89
C ASP A 55 9.03 0.42 -17.74
N ALA A 56 9.91 1.23 -18.32
CA ALA A 56 9.82 2.68 -18.25
C ALA A 56 8.49 3.22 -18.77
N ALA A 57 7.88 2.59 -19.78
CA ALA A 57 6.61 3.04 -20.34
C ALA A 57 5.42 2.76 -19.39
N ASP A 58 5.51 1.71 -18.57
CA ASP A 58 4.54 1.40 -17.51
C ASP A 58 4.70 2.35 -16.33
N VAL A 59 5.94 2.62 -15.93
CA VAL A 59 6.25 3.61 -14.89
C VAL A 59 5.72 4.98 -15.29
N ASP A 60 5.93 5.43 -16.53
CA ASP A 60 5.38 6.68 -17.04
C ASP A 60 3.85 6.71 -17.02
N ALA A 61 3.20 5.59 -17.33
CA ALA A 61 1.75 5.49 -17.26
C ALA A 61 1.26 5.55 -15.81
N ALA A 62 1.93 4.87 -14.88
CA ALA A 62 1.62 4.89 -13.46
C ALA A 62 1.80 6.29 -12.87
N VAL A 63 2.90 6.99 -13.21
CA VAL A 63 3.14 8.36 -12.78
C VAL A 63 2.08 9.32 -13.31
N ARG A 64 1.69 9.21 -14.59
CA ARG A 64 0.58 10.03 -15.14
C ARG A 64 -0.74 9.78 -14.43
N ALA A 65 -1.08 8.51 -14.16
CA ALA A 65 -2.29 8.16 -13.43
C ALA A 65 -2.27 8.71 -11.99
N ALA A 66 -1.16 8.54 -11.28
CA ALA A 66 -0.98 9.06 -9.92
C ALA A 66 -1.00 10.60 -9.91
N ARG A 67 -0.41 11.26 -10.91
CA ARG A 67 -0.42 12.72 -11.06
C ARG A 67 -1.84 13.24 -11.30
N ALA A 68 -2.59 12.61 -12.20
CA ALA A 68 -3.98 12.96 -12.45
C ALA A 68 -4.86 12.77 -11.20
N ALA A 69 -4.65 11.68 -10.46
CA ALA A 69 -5.35 11.42 -9.20
C ALA A 69 -5.01 12.48 -8.14
N PHE A 70 -3.78 12.98 -8.09
CA PHE A 70 -3.38 14.05 -7.19
C PHE A 70 -3.94 15.41 -7.62
N ASP A 71 -3.78 15.79 -8.88
CA ASP A 71 -4.16 17.12 -9.35
C ASP A 71 -5.68 17.33 -9.40
N SER A 72 -6.42 16.29 -9.80
CA SER A 72 -7.86 16.39 -10.09
C SER A 72 -8.72 15.46 -9.24
N GLY A 73 -8.13 14.43 -8.63
CA GLY A 73 -8.85 13.45 -7.81
C GLY A 73 -9.26 13.99 -6.43
N PRO A 74 -10.10 13.25 -5.71
CA PRO A 74 -10.61 13.67 -4.41
C PRO A 74 -9.58 13.49 -3.28
N TRP A 75 -8.61 12.60 -3.41
CA TRP A 75 -7.75 12.17 -2.32
C TRP A 75 -7.01 13.30 -1.59
N PRO A 76 -6.26 14.18 -2.26
CA PRO A 76 -5.52 15.26 -1.59
C PRO A 76 -6.44 16.37 -1.04
N ARG A 77 -7.68 16.47 -1.54
CA ARG A 77 -8.68 17.46 -1.11
C ARG A 77 -9.67 16.93 -0.08
N MET A 78 -9.66 15.61 0.14
CA MET A 78 -10.51 14.95 1.11
C MET A 78 -10.17 15.40 2.51
N ASP A 79 -11.18 15.51 3.37
CA ASP A 79 -10.96 15.76 4.80
C ASP A 79 -9.95 14.74 5.37
N ALA A 80 -8.98 15.24 6.11
CA ALA A 80 -7.91 14.41 6.65
C ALA A 80 -8.43 13.26 7.52
N ARG A 81 -9.50 13.53 8.29
CA ARG A 81 -10.19 12.51 9.08
C ARG A 81 -10.79 11.41 8.20
N GLU A 82 -11.34 11.77 7.05
CA GLU A 82 -11.92 10.80 6.12
C GLU A 82 -10.86 9.92 5.47
N ARG A 83 -9.69 10.49 5.10
CA ARG A 83 -8.53 9.69 4.68
C ARG A 83 -8.12 8.69 5.75
N GLY A 84 -8.06 9.12 7.02
CA GLY A 84 -7.77 8.23 8.14
C GLY A 84 -8.78 7.07 8.24
N ARG A 85 -10.07 7.35 8.08
CA ARG A 85 -11.12 6.30 8.08
C ARG A 85 -10.95 5.29 6.95
N LEU A 86 -10.57 5.74 5.75
CA LEU A 86 -10.31 4.84 4.63
C LEU A 86 -9.09 3.96 4.86
N ILE A 87 -8.03 4.50 5.47
CA ILE A 87 -6.86 3.70 5.86
C ILE A 87 -7.24 2.67 6.94
N HIS A 88 -8.06 3.04 7.93
CA HIS A 88 -8.59 2.09 8.91
C HIS A 88 -9.41 0.97 8.25
N LYS A 89 -10.25 1.33 7.27
CA LYS A 89 -11.01 0.32 6.50
C LYS A 89 -10.09 -0.64 5.74
N LEU A 90 -8.98 -0.14 5.17
CA LEU A 90 -7.97 -1.00 4.57
C LEU A 90 -7.39 -1.98 5.60
N CYS A 91 -7.10 -1.51 6.81
CA CYS A 91 -6.65 -2.38 7.90
C CYS A 91 -7.65 -3.50 8.22
N ASP A 92 -8.93 -3.15 8.32
CA ASP A 92 -9.98 -4.13 8.60
C ASP A 92 -10.08 -5.20 7.49
N LEU A 93 -9.87 -4.82 6.23
CA LEU A 93 -9.83 -5.75 5.10
C LEU A 93 -8.59 -6.66 5.14
N ILE A 94 -7.43 -6.13 5.49
CA ILE A 94 -6.19 -6.92 5.66
C ILE A 94 -6.37 -7.94 6.79
N GLU A 95 -6.94 -7.53 7.93
CA GLU A 95 -7.21 -8.44 9.05
C GLU A 95 -8.23 -9.52 8.69
N ALA A 96 -9.24 -9.19 7.89
CA ALA A 96 -10.23 -10.17 7.44
C ALA A 96 -9.65 -11.25 6.50
N GLU A 97 -8.59 -10.93 5.78
CA GLU A 97 -7.93 -11.84 4.83
C GLU A 97 -6.55 -12.31 5.35
N ILE A 98 -6.32 -12.24 6.67
CA ILE A 98 -5.00 -12.48 7.27
C ILE A 98 -4.41 -13.85 6.93
N ASP A 99 -5.23 -14.90 6.89
CA ASP A 99 -4.77 -16.27 6.60
C ASP A 99 -4.36 -16.44 5.14
N GLU A 100 -5.08 -15.83 4.22
CA GLU A 100 -4.75 -15.86 2.80
C GLU A 100 -3.48 -15.03 2.50
N LEU A 101 -3.40 -13.82 3.05
CA LEU A 101 -2.24 -12.95 2.89
C LEU A 101 -0.98 -13.59 3.49
N ALA A 102 -1.09 -14.23 4.66
CA ALA A 102 0.02 -14.94 5.29
C ALA A 102 0.48 -16.14 4.47
N ALA A 103 -0.45 -16.89 3.88
CA ALA A 103 -0.12 -18.01 3.02
C ALA A 103 0.59 -17.56 1.74
N LEU A 104 0.12 -16.46 1.14
CA LEU A 104 0.74 -15.88 -0.05
C LEU A 104 2.14 -15.34 0.25
N GLU A 105 2.32 -14.60 1.36
CA GLU A 105 3.62 -14.07 1.77
C GLU A 105 4.60 -15.20 2.11
N SER A 106 4.13 -16.28 2.75
CA SER A 106 4.93 -17.45 3.03
C SER A 106 5.36 -18.17 1.75
N LEU A 107 4.47 -18.30 0.78
CA LEU A 107 4.77 -18.91 -0.53
C LEU A 107 5.81 -18.10 -1.30
N ASP A 108 5.65 -16.77 -1.34
CA ASP A 108 6.49 -15.86 -2.12
C ASP A 108 7.87 -15.63 -1.47
N ASN A 109 7.90 -15.43 -0.16
CA ASN A 109 9.11 -15.04 0.58
C ASN A 109 9.87 -16.23 1.19
N GLY A 110 9.24 -17.38 1.33
CA GLY A 110 9.81 -18.56 2.02
C GLY A 110 9.77 -18.48 3.55
N LYS A 111 9.18 -17.45 4.12
CA LYS A 111 9.04 -17.28 5.57
C LYS A 111 8.03 -18.27 6.14
N PRO A 112 8.21 -18.77 7.40
CA PRO A 112 7.21 -19.59 8.02
C PRO A 112 5.83 -18.92 8.09
N PHE A 113 4.78 -19.64 7.71
CA PHE A 113 3.40 -19.14 7.75
C PHE A 113 3.02 -18.53 9.10
N GLY A 114 3.47 -19.17 10.19
CA GLY A 114 3.20 -18.68 11.54
C GLY A 114 3.78 -17.31 11.83
N ASP A 115 4.94 -16.98 11.26
CA ASP A 115 5.60 -15.67 11.42
C ASP A 115 4.90 -14.62 10.57
N SER A 116 4.61 -14.90 9.31
CA SER A 116 3.83 -14.01 8.45
C SER A 116 2.49 -13.67 9.08
N ARG A 117 1.78 -14.69 9.59
CA ARG A 117 0.43 -14.53 10.18
C ARG A 117 0.42 -13.79 11.51
N LYS A 118 1.39 -14.09 12.41
CA LYS A 118 1.38 -13.60 13.80
C LYS A 118 2.25 -12.37 14.02
N ILE A 119 3.15 -12.06 13.09
CA ILE A 119 4.13 -10.98 13.23
C ILE A 119 3.98 -9.98 12.08
N ASP A 120 4.25 -10.36 10.83
CA ASP A 120 4.40 -9.43 9.72
C ASP A 120 3.10 -8.69 9.39
N ILE A 121 2.00 -9.42 9.20
CA ILE A 121 0.70 -8.79 8.89
C ILE A 121 0.17 -7.97 10.05
N PRO A 122 0.17 -8.44 11.33
CA PRO A 122 -0.21 -7.60 12.45
C PRO A 122 0.63 -6.32 12.58
N LEU A 123 1.95 -6.38 12.36
CA LEU A 123 2.80 -5.20 12.36
C LEU A 123 2.48 -4.25 11.21
N ALA A 124 2.18 -4.77 10.02
CA ALA A 124 1.73 -3.96 8.89
C ALA A 124 0.42 -3.21 9.21
N VAL A 125 -0.56 -3.90 9.77
CA VAL A 125 -1.84 -3.32 10.22
C VAL A 125 -1.60 -2.27 11.31
N GLN A 126 -0.78 -2.57 12.30
CA GLN A 126 -0.44 -1.62 13.36
C GLN A 126 0.18 -0.34 12.80
N CYS A 127 1.11 -0.48 11.87
CA CYS A 127 1.75 0.66 11.19
C CYS A 127 0.71 1.51 10.44
N LEU A 128 -0.15 0.89 9.63
CA LEU A 128 -1.19 1.61 8.89
C LEU A 128 -2.17 2.31 9.84
N ARG A 129 -2.62 1.65 10.93
CA ARG A 129 -3.50 2.26 11.94
C ARG A 129 -2.83 3.44 12.64
N TYR A 130 -1.53 3.35 12.94
CA TYR A 130 -0.77 4.45 13.51
C TYR A 130 -0.81 5.68 12.59
N TYR A 131 -0.49 5.53 11.32
CA TYR A 131 -0.50 6.64 10.37
C TYR A 131 -1.92 7.12 10.02
N ALA A 132 -2.92 6.26 10.01
CA ALA A 132 -4.32 6.65 9.89
C ALA A 132 -4.71 7.65 10.99
N GLY A 133 -4.24 7.44 12.22
CA GLY A 133 -4.43 8.36 13.34
C GLY A 133 -3.68 9.69 13.20
N TRP A 134 -2.67 9.76 12.33
CA TRP A 134 -1.92 10.99 12.09
C TRP A 134 -2.50 11.86 10.97
N ALA A 135 -3.41 11.37 10.16
CA ALA A 135 -3.90 12.08 8.99
C ALA A 135 -4.43 13.49 9.30
N ASP A 136 -5.10 13.68 10.44
CA ASP A 136 -5.66 14.96 10.90
C ASP A 136 -4.76 15.70 11.93
N LYS A 137 -3.51 15.27 12.10
CA LYS A 137 -2.57 15.82 13.09
C LYS A 137 -1.31 16.44 12.46
N ILE A 138 -1.28 16.58 11.14
CA ILE A 138 -0.18 17.20 10.42
C ILE A 138 -0.34 18.72 10.51
N GLN A 139 0.31 19.32 11.49
CA GLN A 139 0.19 20.73 11.83
C GLN A 139 1.34 21.56 11.27
N GLY A 140 1.08 22.86 11.06
CA GLY A 140 2.10 23.88 10.86
C GLY A 140 2.39 24.65 12.13
N SER A 141 3.09 25.78 11.99
CA SER A 141 3.49 26.66 13.09
C SER A 141 3.08 28.08 12.81
N THR A 142 2.81 28.86 13.85
CA THR A 142 2.76 30.32 13.79
C THR A 142 4.13 30.88 14.19
N ILE A 143 4.62 31.87 13.45
CA ILE A 143 5.98 32.38 13.58
C ILE A 143 5.90 33.86 13.99
N PRO A 144 6.50 34.28 15.14
CA PRO A 144 6.61 35.68 15.50
C PRO A 144 7.51 36.42 14.51
N ILE A 145 7.00 37.54 13.98
CA ILE A 145 7.77 38.43 13.09
C ILE A 145 7.54 39.88 13.49
N ASN A 146 8.43 40.77 13.07
CA ASN A 146 8.31 42.19 13.33
C ASN A 146 7.24 42.85 12.43
N GLY A 147 6.58 43.86 12.94
CA GLY A 147 5.52 44.60 12.22
C GLY A 147 4.13 43.98 12.40
N ASN A 148 3.15 44.59 11.69
CA ASN A 148 1.75 44.18 11.79
C ASN A 148 1.40 43.10 10.75
N TYR A 149 2.05 41.95 10.85
CA TYR A 149 1.89 40.80 9.96
C TYR A 149 1.59 39.54 10.73
N PHE A 150 0.93 38.58 10.07
CA PHE A 150 0.72 37.20 10.55
C PHE A 150 1.53 36.23 9.67
N CYS A 151 2.41 35.44 10.29
CA CYS A 151 3.25 34.46 9.61
C CYS A 151 2.95 33.06 10.12
N TYR A 152 2.74 32.13 9.23
CA TYR A 152 2.50 30.73 9.56
C TYR A 152 3.08 29.81 8.49
N THR A 153 3.33 28.55 8.87
CA THR A 153 3.64 27.46 7.94
C THR A 153 2.43 26.57 7.78
N ARG A 154 2.26 26.03 6.57
CA ARG A 154 1.29 24.99 6.27
C ARG A 154 2.01 23.78 5.70
N ARG A 155 1.67 22.60 6.22
CA ARG A 155 2.16 21.33 5.67
C ARG A 155 1.20 20.89 4.58
N GLU A 156 1.75 20.57 3.40
CA GLU A 156 0.99 20.12 2.24
C GLU A 156 1.58 18.81 1.70
N PRO A 157 0.77 17.92 1.07
CA PRO A 157 1.30 16.73 0.43
C PRO A 157 2.27 17.09 -0.68
N VAL A 158 3.39 16.37 -0.79
CA VAL A 158 4.42 16.63 -1.82
C VAL A 158 3.97 16.23 -3.23
N GLY A 159 2.88 15.47 -3.36
CA GLY A 159 2.33 15.05 -4.64
C GLY A 159 2.42 13.55 -4.86
N VAL A 160 3.02 13.14 -5.96
CA VAL A 160 3.26 11.73 -6.30
C VAL A 160 4.54 11.25 -5.63
N VAL A 161 4.46 10.13 -4.92
CA VAL A 161 5.59 9.53 -4.20
C VAL A 161 6.00 8.22 -4.88
N GLY A 162 7.23 8.17 -5.38
CA GLY A 162 7.86 6.94 -5.84
C GLY A 162 8.32 6.10 -4.65
N GLN A 163 8.00 4.82 -4.65
CA GLN A 163 8.33 3.89 -3.56
C GLN A 163 8.96 2.63 -4.13
N VAL A 164 10.17 2.29 -3.65
CA VAL A 164 10.85 1.03 -3.96
C VAL A 164 10.98 0.24 -2.68
N ILE A 165 10.52 -0.99 -2.68
CA ILE A 165 10.53 -1.86 -1.49
C ILE A 165 11.36 -3.12 -1.73
N PRO A 166 12.04 -3.64 -0.69
CA PRO A 166 12.78 -4.89 -0.73
C PRO A 166 11.86 -6.10 -0.59
N TRP A 167 12.42 -7.28 -0.78
CA TRP A 167 11.74 -8.57 -0.78
C TRP A 167 11.55 -9.20 0.60
N ASN A 168 12.33 -8.80 1.60
CA ASN A 168 12.45 -9.54 2.86
C ASN A 168 11.27 -9.39 3.84
N PHE A 169 10.45 -8.34 3.70
CA PHE A 169 9.21 -8.12 4.45
C PHE A 169 8.14 -7.49 3.53
N PRO A 170 7.59 -8.22 2.56
CA PRO A 170 6.79 -7.64 1.49
C PRO A 170 5.66 -6.74 2.00
N ILE A 171 4.68 -7.29 2.72
CA ILE A 171 3.51 -6.52 3.19
C ILE A 171 3.89 -5.45 4.22
N LEU A 172 4.87 -5.72 5.09
CA LEU A 172 5.30 -4.75 6.12
C LEU A 172 6.00 -3.55 5.48
N MET A 173 6.83 -3.77 4.46
CA MET A 173 7.49 -2.68 3.73
C MET A 173 6.49 -1.84 2.92
N VAL A 174 5.44 -2.45 2.37
CA VAL A 174 4.31 -1.72 1.79
C VAL A 174 3.67 -0.81 2.84
N ALA A 175 3.33 -1.33 4.00
CA ALA A 175 2.67 -0.58 5.07
C ALA A 175 3.52 0.62 5.55
N TRP A 176 4.84 0.44 5.69
CA TRP A 176 5.77 1.50 6.11
C TRP A 176 5.86 2.64 5.10
N LYS A 177 5.56 2.37 3.84
CA LYS A 177 5.59 3.37 2.77
C LYS A 177 4.21 3.98 2.52
N TRP A 178 3.17 3.15 2.48
CA TRP A 178 1.79 3.60 2.24
C TRP A 178 1.25 4.43 3.41
N GLY A 179 1.47 3.99 4.64
CA GLY A 179 0.94 4.65 5.82
C GLY A 179 1.19 6.16 5.84
N PRO A 180 2.45 6.61 5.90
CA PRO A 180 2.76 8.05 5.94
C PRO A 180 2.35 8.80 4.67
N ALA A 181 2.57 8.23 3.49
CA ALA A 181 2.26 8.89 2.23
C ALA A 181 0.76 9.11 2.04
N LEU A 182 -0.07 8.08 2.29
CA LEU A 182 -1.52 8.19 2.20
C LEU A 182 -2.09 9.12 3.28
N ALA A 183 -1.63 9.01 4.52
CA ALA A 183 -2.07 9.89 5.60
C ALA A 183 -1.80 11.38 5.28
N ALA A 184 -0.64 11.67 4.68
CA ALA A 184 -0.28 13.01 4.24
C ALA A 184 -1.08 13.52 3.02
N GLY A 185 -1.86 12.67 2.34
CA GLY A 185 -2.64 13.04 1.16
C GLY A 185 -1.89 12.87 -0.17
N CYS A 186 -0.76 12.19 -0.19
CA CYS A 186 0.00 11.87 -1.40
C CYS A 186 -0.65 10.75 -2.21
N THR A 187 -0.33 10.66 -3.49
CA THR A 187 -0.56 9.50 -4.35
C THR A 187 0.75 8.74 -4.54
N ILE A 188 0.66 7.47 -4.93
CA ILE A 188 1.80 6.55 -4.84
C ILE A 188 2.02 5.83 -6.16
N VAL A 189 3.28 5.71 -6.56
CA VAL A 189 3.76 4.74 -7.55
C VAL A 189 4.75 3.82 -6.85
N MET A 190 4.42 2.54 -6.74
CA MET A 190 5.22 1.56 -6.03
C MET A 190 5.83 0.53 -6.97
N LYS A 191 7.13 0.28 -6.80
CA LYS A 191 7.87 -0.82 -7.41
C LYS A 191 8.19 -1.84 -6.32
N PRO A 192 7.55 -3.02 -6.31
CA PRO A 192 7.93 -4.13 -5.44
C PRO A 192 9.26 -4.74 -5.88
N ALA A 193 9.84 -5.59 -5.03
CA ALA A 193 11.02 -6.36 -5.40
C ALA A 193 10.67 -7.38 -6.50
N GLU A 194 11.62 -7.66 -7.36
CA GLU A 194 11.47 -8.62 -8.46
C GLU A 194 11.55 -10.08 -8.00
N GLN A 195 12.14 -10.34 -6.83
CA GLN A 195 12.23 -11.70 -6.28
C GLN A 195 10.87 -12.24 -5.88
#